data_869307f0d5b5d942e1934332d17b62c2
#
_entry.id   869307f0d5b5d942e1934332d17b62c2
#
_cell.length_a   1.000
_cell.length_b   1.000
_cell.length_c   1.000
_cell.angle_alpha   90.00
_cell.angle_beta   90.00
_cell.angle_gamma   90.00
#
_symmetry.space_group_name_H-M   'P 1'
#
loop_
_entity.id
_entity.type
_entity.pdbx_description
1 polymer ?
#
loop_
_entity_poly.entity_id
_entity_poly.type
_entity_poly.pdbx_seq_one_letter_code
_entity_poly.pdbx_strand_id
1 'polypeptide(L)'
;MAKPAKNTICLWYDHDAEAAARFYAKTFPDSSVDAVHKAPSDFPGGKKGQVLTVEFTVLGIPCMGLNGGPAFKHTEAFSFQIATADQAETDRYWNAIVGNGGEESMCGWCKDKWGLSWQITPVALTKAIADPDPAVAKRVFDAMMTMKKIDVAAIEKARRG
;
A
#
# COMPACT_ATOMS: atom_id res chain seq x y z
N MET A 1 12.54 -11.50 -22.76
CA MET A 1 11.28 -11.01 -22.18
C MET A 1 11.02 -11.75 -20.86
N ALA A 2 10.70 -11.03 -19.79
CA ALA A 2 10.29 -11.66 -18.53
C ALA A 2 8.98 -12.43 -18.75
N LYS A 3 8.87 -13.62 -18.15
CA LYS A 3 7.61 -14.37 -18.19
C LYS A 3 6.55 -13.59 -17.41
N PRO A 4 5.30 -13.49 -17.91
CA PRO A 4 4.22 -12.85 -17.15
C PRO A 4 4.03 -13.58 -15.82
N ALA A 5 3.70 -12.82 -14.78
CA ALA A 5 3.40 -13.39 -13.47
C ALA A 5 2.21 -14.35 -13.56
N LYS A 6 2.33 -15.53 -12.94
CA LYS A 6 1.26 -16.52 -12.93
C LYS A 6 0.22 -16.28 -11.82
N ASN A 7 0.58 -15.47 -10.83
CA ASN A 7 -0.29 -15.12 -9.72
C ASN A 7 -0.64 -13.64 -9.77
N THR A 8 -1.81 -13.32 -9.29
CA THR A 8 -2.35 -11.97 -9.17
C THR A 8 -2.85 -11.78 -7.75
N ILE A 9 -2.57 -10.63 -7.16
CA ILE A 9 -3.11 -10.29 -5.85
C ILE A 9 -4.56 -9.85 -6.04
N CYS A 10 -5.50 -10.57 -5.42
CA CYS A 10 -6.90 -10.20 -5.42
C CYS A 10 -7.23 -9.42 -4.14
N LEU A 11 -7.74 -8.21 -4.31
CA LEU A 11 -8.16 -7.32 -3.23
C LEU A 11 -9.68 -7.19 -3.26
N TRP A 12 -10.32 -7.53 -2.15
CA TRP A 12 -11.76 -7.44 -2.00
C TRP A 12 -12.20 -6.00 -1.68
N TYR A 13 -13.21 -5.52 -2.39
CA TYR A 13 -13.89 -4.24 -2.11
C TYR A 13 -15.39 -4.47 -2.03
N ASP A 14 -16.10 -3.59 -1.33
CA ASP A 14 -17.56 -3.62 -1.35
C ASP A 14 -18.08 -3.31 -2.76
N HIS A 15 -17.80 -2.10 -3.27
CA HIS A 15 -18.17 -1.67 -4.63
C HIS A 15 -17.19 -0.65 -5.22
N ASP A 16 -16.07 -0.41 -4.58
CA ASP A 16 -15.15 0.70 -4.87
C ASP A 16 -13.85 0.26 -5.58
N ALA A 17 -13.79 -0.96 -6.12
CA ALA A 17 -12.56 -1.48 -6.72
C ALA A 17 -11.98 -0.56 -7.80
N GLU A 18 -12.83 0.02 -8.66
CA GLU A 18 -12.37 0.93 -9.71
C GLU A 18 -11.85 2.25 -9.15
N ALA A 19 -12.54 2.84 -8.18
CA ALA A 19 -12.10 4.07 -7.52
C ALA A 19 -10.75 3.88 -6.82
N ALA A 20 -10.58 2.75 -6.13
CA ALA A 20 -9.32 2.39 -5.48
C ALA A 20 -8.18 2.21 -6.49
N ALA A 21 -8.41 1.43 -7.55
CA ALA A 21 -7.41 1.20 -8.58
C ALA A 21 -6.96 2.51 -9.27
N ARG A 22 -7.90 3.41 -9.56
CA ARG A 22 -7.58 4.73 -10.13
C ARG A 22 -6.80 5.60 -9.17
N PHE A 23 -7.09 5.55 -7.89
CA PHE A 23 -6.34 6.25 -6.86
C PHE A 23 -4.89 5.74 -6.79
N TYR A 24 -4.67 4.42 -6.80
CA TYR A 24 -3.32 3.84 -6.78
C TYR A 24 -2.54 4.18 -8.05
N ALA A 25 -3.18 4.10 -9.21
CA ALA A 25 -2.56 4.45 -10.49
C ALA A 25 -2.14 5.92 -10.55
N LYS A 26 -2.90 6.82 -9.93
CA LYS A 26 -2.57 8.25 -9.84
C LYS A 26 -1.47 8.53 -8.81
N THR A 27 -1.40 7.74 -7.74
CA THR A 27 -0.52 8.00 -6.60
C THR A 27 0.89 7.49 -6.82
N PHE A 28 1.02 6.29 -7.40
CA PHE A 28 2.30 5.61 -7.54
C PHE A 28 2.79 5.56 -8.99
N PRO A 29 4.12 5.63 -9.22
CA PRO A 29 4.69 5.36 -10.53
C PRO A 29 4.50 3.88 -10.92
N ASP A 30 4.70 3.55 -12.19
CA ASP A 30 4.57 2.18 -12.73
C ASP A 30 3.28 1.48 -12.28
N SER A 31 2.20 2.25 -12.27
CA SER A 31 0.89 1.84 -11.80
C SER A 31 -0.17 2.27 -12.80
N SER A 32 -1.16 1.41 -13.04
CA SER A 32 -2.18 1.63 -14.08
C SER A 32 -3.47 0.87 -13.77
N VAL A 33 -4.58 1.35 -14.33
CA VAL A 33 -5.81 0.57 -14.46
C VAL A 33 -5.76 -0.11 -15.82
N ASP A 34 -5.73 -1.43 -15.83
CA ASP A 34 -5.46 -2.19 -17.05
C ASP A 34 -6.74 -2.66 -17.75
N ALA A 35 -7.77 -3.08 -17.00
CA ALA A 35 -9.06 -3.47 -17.54
C ALA A 35 -10.18 -3.37 -16.50
N VAL A 36 -11.38 -3.09 -16.94
CA VAL A 36 -12.60 -3.06 -16.11
C VAL A 36 -13.60 -4.04 -16.69
N HIS A 37 -14.04 -5.00 -15.88
CA HIS A 37 -14.98 -6.04 -16.31
C HIS A 37 -16.31 -5.90 -15.59
N LYS A 38 -17.40 -5.93 -16.37
CA LYS A 38 -18.76 -5.88 -15.84
C LYS A 38 -19.31 -7.28 -15.62
N ALA A 39 -20.16 -7.43 -14.61
CA ALA A 39 -20.78 -8.69 -14.28
C ALA A 39 -21.71 -9.17 -15.41
N PRO A 40 -21.56 -10.42 -15.88
CA PRO A 40 -22.42 -10.98 -16.91
C PRO A 40 -23.82 -11.38 -16.38
N SER A 41 -23.96 -11.52 -15.08
CA SER A 41 -25.22 -11.82 -14.38
C SER A 41 -25.21 -11.20 -12.98
N ASP A 42 -26.32 -11.30 -12.26
CA ASP A 42 -26.38 -10.91 -10.84
C ASP A 42 -25.39 -11.77 -10.03
N PHE A 43 -24.81 -11.16 -9.00
CA PHE A 43 -23.81 -11.78 -8.12
C PHE A 43 -24.04 -11.31 -6.67
N PRO A 44 -23.46 -11.98 -5.65
CA PRO A 44 -23.71 -11.62 -4.25
C PRO A 44 -23.45 -10.17 -3.88
N GLY A 45 -22.47 -9.52 -4.53
CA GLY A 45 -22.13 -8.10 -4.29
C GLY A 45 -22.84 -7.09 -5.17
N GLY A 46 -23.68 -7.53 -6.14
CA GLY A 46 -24.30 -6.60 -7.08
C GLY A 46 -25.13 -7.22 -8.19
N LYS A 47 -25.37 -6.43 -9.22
CA LYS A 47 -26.25 -6.77 -10.33
C LYS A 47 -25.50 -6.86 -11.66
N LYS A 48 -26.05 -7.63 -12.59
CA LYS A 48 -25.61 -7.68 -13.98
C LYS A 48 -25.31 -6.27 -14.52
N GLY A 49 -24.17 -6.13 -15.18
CA GLY A 49 -23.75 -4.88 -15.81
C GLY A 49 -23.00 -3.92 -14.87
N GLN A 50 -22.99 -4.14 -13.56
CA GLN A 50 -22.13 -3.42 -12.63
C GLN A 50 -20.68 -3.91 -12.74
N VAL A 51 -19.72 -3.08 -12.35
CA VAL A 51 -18.31 -3.48 -12.32
C VAL A 51 -18.12 -4.60 -11.31
N LEU A 52 -17.59 -5.73 -11.79
CA LEU A 52 -17.29 -6.90 -10.97
C LEU A 52 -15.81 -6.94 -10.59
N THR A 53 -14.93 -6.84 -11.57
CA THR A 53 -13.49 -6.89 -11.36
C THR A 53 -12.78 -5.76 -12.10
N VAL A 54 -11.67 -5.33 -11.52
CA VAL A 54 -10.78 -4.33 -12.12
C VAL A 54 -9.37 -4.90 -12.09
N GLU A 55 -8.77 -5.09 -13.25
CA GLU A 55 -7.36 -5.44 -13.36
C GLU A 55 -6.54 -4.16 -13.29
N PHE A 56 -5.54 -4.14 -12.41
CA PHE A 56 -4.67 -2.99 -12.25
C PHE A 56 -3.27 -3.41 -11.81
N THR A 57 -2.34 -2.49 -11.94
CA THR A 57 -0.94 -2.67 -11.55
C THR A 57 -0.57 -1.64 -10.50
N VAL A 58 0.09 -2.05 -9.44
CA VAL A 58 0.65 -1.17 -8.40
C VAL A 58 2.15 -1.39 -8.35
N LEU A 59 2.92 -0.36 -8.72
CA LEU A 59 4.39 -0.40 -8.71
C LEU A 59 4.92 -1.70 -9.36
N GLY A 60 4.37 -2.05 -10.52
CA GLY A 60 4.75 -3.23 -11.29
C GLY A 60 4.11 -4.55 -10.83
N ILE A 61 3.35 -4.56 -9.73
CA ILE A 61 2.70 -5.78 -9.22
C ILE A 61 1.28 -5.89 -9.78
N PRO A 62 0.94 -6.98 -10.49
CA PRO A 62 -0.41 -7.18 -11.00
C PRO A 62 -1.41 -7.48 -9.88
N CYS A 63 -2.52 -6.77 -9.88
CA CYS A 63 -3.60 -6.88 -8.92
C CYS A 63 -4.95 -7.01 -9.62
N MET A 64 -5.91 -7.54 -8.90
CA MET A 64 -7.32 -7.54 -9.28
C MET A 64 -8.16 -7.03 -8.12
N GLY A 65 -8.94 -6.00 -8.33
CA GLY A 65 -9.97 -5.56 -7.39
C GLY A 65 -11.27 -6.28 -7.67
N LEU A 66 -11.82 -6.96 -6.69
CA LEU A 66 -13.10 -7.65 -6.76
C LEU A 66 -14.15 -6.87 -5.98
N ASN A 67 -15.23 -6.45 -6.63
CA ASN A 67 -16.40 -5.90 -5.96
C ASN A 67 -17.30 -7.03 -5.45
N GLY A 68 -16.95 -7.57 -4.30
CA GLY A 68 -17.62 -8.74 -3.73
C GLY A 68 -18.74 -8.41 -2.73
N GLY A 69 -18.95 -7.13 -2.43
CA GLY A 69 -19.94 -6.67 -1.44
C GLY A 69 -19.33 -6.48 -0.03
N PRO A 70 -20.18 -6.17 0.96
CA PRO A 70 -19.72 -5.73 2.28
C PRO A 70 -19.28 -6.85 3.25
N ALA A 71 -19.25 -8.11 2.79
CA ALA A 71 -19.02 -9.26 3.67
C ALA A 71 -17.63 -9.29 4.31
N PHE A 72 -16.60 -8.79 3.61
CA PHE A 72 -15.21 -8.82 4.08
C PHE A 72 -14.60 -7.43 4.05
N LYS A 73 -13.74 -7.15 5.03
CA LYS A 73 -12.99 -5.89 5.13
C LYS A 73 -11.49 -6.21 5.19
N HIS A 74 -10.69 -5.25 4.73
CA HIS A 74 -9.23 -5.32 4.87
C HIS A 74 -8.83 -5.24 6.35
N THR A 75 -7.76 -5.92 6.68
CA THR A 75 -7.11 -5.87 7.98
C THR A 75 -5.61 -5.68 7.81
N GLU A 76 -4.90 -5.44 8.89
CA GLU A 76 -3.44 -5.31 8.91
C GLU A 76 -2.69 -6.62 8.59
N ALA A 77 -3.42 -7.74 8.42
CA ALA A 77 -2.83 -9.03 8.03
C ALA A 77 -2.22 -9.00 6.62
N PHE A 78 -2.63 -8.05 5.79
CA PHE A 78 -2.04 -7.77 4.48
C PHE A 78 -1.67 -6.29 4.38
N SER A 79 -0.53 -5.99 3.78
CA SER A 79 -0.11 -4.63 3.43
C SER A 79 0.81 -4.64 2.22
N PHE A 80 0.77 -3.55 1.45
CA PHE A 80 1.85 -3.24 0.53
C PHE A 80 2.95 -2.48 1.26
N GLN A 81 4.19 -2.94 1.18
CA GLN A 81 5.34 -2.18 1.64
C GLN A 81 5.97 -1.46 0.44
N ILE A 82 6.01 -0.13 0.54
CA ILE A 82 6.54 0.74 -0.52
C ILE A 82 7.89 1.30 -0.06
N ALA A 83 8.94 0.92 -0.75
CA ALA A 83 10.26 1.50 -0.54
C ALA A 83 10.29 2.94 -1.09
N THR A 84 10.75 3.88 -0.29
CA THR A 84 10.92 5.28 -0.71
C THR A 84 12.38 5.70 -0.66
N ALA A 85 12.78 6.55 -1.61
CA ALA A 85 14.18 6.95 -1.77
C ALA A 85 14.62 7.97 -0.70
N ASP A 86 13.71 8.86 -0.30
CA ASP A 86 13.99 9.99 0.59
C ASP A 86 12.73 10.46 1.36
N GLN A 87 12.89 11.51 2.16
CA GLN A 87 11.78 12.09 2.92
C GLN A 87 10.70 12.67 2.01
N ALA A 88 11.07 13.31 0.91
CA ALA A 88 10.12 13.94 0.00
C ALA A 88 9.18 12.90 -0.64
N GLU A 89 9.70 11.76 -1.07
CA GLU A 89 8.91 10.66 -1.60
C GLU A 89 8.05 10.02 -0.52
N THR A 90 8.60 9.81 0.68
CA THR A 90 7.86 9.33 1.85
C THR A 90 6.67 10.22 2.17
N ASP A 91 6.89 11.53 2.23
CA ASP A 91 5.85 12.52 2.50
C ASP A 91 4.78 12.52 1.42
N ARG A 92 5.18 12.44 0.16
CA ARG A 92 4.26 12.45 -0.98
C ARG A 92 3.27 11.28 -0.91
N TYR A 93 3.74 10.06 -0.71
CA TYR A 93 2.86 8.89 -0.65
C TYR A 93 2.04 8.84 0.63
N TRP A 94 2.65 9.13 1.77
CA TRP A 94 1.94 9.20 3.05
C TRP A 94 0.81 10.22 3.01
N ASN A 95 1.10 11.44 2.57
CA ASN A 95 0.11 12.51 2.52
C ASN A 95 -1.00 12.22 1.50
N ALA A 96 -0.67 11.60 0.37
CA ALA A 96 -1.67 11.21 -0.62
C ALA A 96 -2.65 10.18 -0.05
N ILE A 97 -2.18 9.16 0.66
CA ILE A 97 -3.02 8.10 1.23
C ILE A 97 -3.85 8.64 2.39
N VAL A 98 -3.20 9.26 3.36
CA VAL A 98 -3.88 9.79 4.57
C VAL A 98 -4.81 10.94 4.20
N GLY A 99 -4.39 11.82 3.30
CA GLY A 99 -5.18 12.98 2.85
C GLY A 99 -6.39 12.63 1.99
N ASN A 100 -6.49 11.40 1.49
CA ASN A 100 -7.63 10.90 0.71
C ASN A 100 -8.58 10.05 1.58
N GLY A 101 -8.87 10.46 2.78
CA GLY A 101 -9.76 9.74 3.69
C GLY A 101 -9.11 8.53 4.37
N GLY A 102 -7.79 8.44 4.34
CA GLY A 102 -7.03 7.41 5.02
C GLY A 102 -6.75 7.74 6.49
N GLU A 103 -6.04 6.84 7.15
CA GLU A 103 -5.71 6.93 8.57
C GLU A 103 -4.22 6.67 8.80
N GLU A 104 -3.63 7.48 9.69
CA GLU A 104 -2.27 7.23 10.17
C GLU A 104 -2.24 6.06 11.16
N SER A 105 -1.21 5.24 11.10
CA SER A 105 -0.86 4.27 12.12
C SER A 105 0.60 4.44 12.53
N MET A 106 1.16 3.46 13.22
CA MET A 106 2.52 3.54 13.77
C MET A 106 3.56 2.93 12.83
N CYS A 107 4.82 3.28 13.01
CA CYS A 107 5.98 2.64 12.38
C CYS A 107 5.96 2.69 10.84
N GLY A 108 5.46 3.75 10.25
CA GLY A 108 5.36 3.90 8.81
C GLY A 108 4.13 3.25 8.19
N TRP A 109 3.24 2.70 9.00
CA TRP A 109 1.98 2.14 8.53
C TRP A 109 0.89 3.21 8.44
N CYS A 110 0.07 3.09 7.40
CA CYS A 110 -1.16 3.85 7.25
C CYS A 110 -2.20 3.01 6.50
N LYS A 111 -3.44 3.42 6.56
CA LYS A 111 -4.54 2.81 5.80
C LYS A 111 -5.06 3.79 4.77
N ASP A 112 -5.47 3.27 3.62
CA ASP A 112 -6.25 4.08 2.69
C ASP A 112 -7.72 4.14 3.11
N LYS A 113 -8.51 4.92 2.38
CA LYS A 113 -9.91 5.13 2.71
C LYS A 113 -10.76 3.85 2.61
N TRP A 114 -10.26 2.80 1.95
CA TRP A 114 -10.91 1.49 1.82
C TRP A 114 -10.43 0.47 2.87
N GLY A 115 -9.55 0.91 3.77
CA GLY A 115 -9.03 0.09 4.87
C GLY A 115 -7.83 -0.77 4.51
N LEU A 116 -7.31 -0.71 3.27
CA LEU A 116 -6.10 -1.42 2.88
C LEU A 116 -4.88 -0.78 3.54
N SER A 117 -4.04 -1.60 4.13
CA SER A 117 -2.84 -1.15 4.83
C SER A 117 -1.65 -0.98 3.89
N TRP A 118 -0.88 0.06 4.15
CA TRP A 118 0.34 0.43 3.44
C TRP A 118 1.45 0.67 4.44
N GLN A 119 2.65 0.22 4.11
CA GLN A 119 3.87 0.55 4.83
C GLN A 119 4.71 1.47 3.93
N ILE A 120 4.83 2.74 4.30
CA ILE A 120 5.67 3.69 3.56
C ILE A 120 7.04 3.69 4.24
N THR A 121 7.99 3.00 3.62
CA THR A 121 9.23 2.58 4.26
C THR A 121 10.44 3.16 3.52
N PRO A 122 11.05 4.24 4.04
CA PRO A 122 12.28 4.75 3.44
C PRO A 122 13.39 3.69 3.42
N VAL A 123 14.14 3.64 2.33
CA VAL A 123 15.29 2.73 2.20
C VAL A 123 16.30 2.93 3.34
N ALA A 124 16.46 4.17 3.82
CA ALA A 124 17.30 4.47 4.96
C ALA A 124 16.90 3.67 6.22
N LEU A 125 15.60 3.52 6.47
CA LEU A 125 15.10 2.72 7.59
C LEU A 125 15.42 1.23 7.41
N THR A 126 15.09 0.67 6.26
CA THR A 126 15.33 -0.76 5.97
C THR A 126 16.81 -1.11 6.12
N LYS A 127 17.71 -0.28 5.58
CA LYS A 127 19.16 -0.46 5.71
C LYS A 127 19.64 -0.35 7.17
N ALA A 128 19.12 0.61 7.92
CA ALA A 128 19.57 0.86 9.28
C ALA A 128 19.08 -0.22 10.27
N ILE A 129 17.90 -0.79 10.06
CA ILE A 129 17.40 -1.93 10.86
C ILE A 129 18.21 -3.20 10.56
N ALA A 130 18.69 -3.36 9.33
CA ALA A 130 19.51 -4.48 8.92
C ALA A 130 21.01 -4.27 9.19
N ASP A 131 21.39 -3.25 9.97
CA ASP A 131 22.79 -2.99 10.32
C ASP A 131 23.40 -4.21 11.04
N PRO A 132 24.61 -4.67 10.65
CA PRO A 132 25.27 -5.81 11.30
C PRO A 132 25.60 -5.57 12.79
N ASP A 133 25.73 -4.31 13.23
CA ASP A 133 25.84 -3.98 14.64
C ASP A 133 24.45 -3.98 15.30
N PRO A 134 24.15 -4.95 16.20
CA PRO A 134 22.87 -5.04 16.84
C PRO A 134 22.52 -3.83 17.72
N ALA A 135 23.51 -3.10 18.22
CA ALA A 135 23.28 -1.88 19.00
C ALA A 135 22.76 -0.75 18.09
N VAL A 136 23.26 -0.63 16.87
CA VAL A 136 22.76 0.31 15.86
C VAL A 136 21.33 -0.08 15.45
N ALA A 137 21.12 -1.32 15.07
CA ALA A 137 19.81 -1.82 14.68
C ALA A 137 18.76 -1.60 15.77
N LYS A 138 19.12 -1.84 17.03
CA LYS A 138 18.24 -1.60 18.19
C LYS A 138 17.86 -0.13 18.34
N ARG A 139 18.83 0.79 18.29
CA ARG A 139 18.54 2.23 18.42
C ARG A 139 17.59 2.72 17.34
N VAL A 140 17.81 2.27 16.11
CA VAL A 140 16.95 2.62 14.97
C VAL A 140 15.55 2.05 15.14
N PHE A 141 15.44 0.79 15.52
CA PHE A 141 14.16 0.14 15.77
C PHE A 141 13.37 0.85 16.87
N ASP A 142 14.02 1.15 18.00
CA ASP A 142 13.38 1.87 19.10
C ASP A 142 12.89 3.26 18.68
N ALA A 143 13.68 3.98 17.86
CA ALA A 143 13.26 5.26 17.31
C ALA A 143 12.05 5.13 16.38
N MET A 144 12.05 4.14 15.47
CA MET A 144 10.94 3.86 14.56
C MET A 144 9.64 3.57 15.33
N MET A 145 9.72 2.82 16.43
CA MET A 145 8.54 2.43 17.21
C MET A 145 7.77 3.62 17.81
N THR A 146 8.37 4.80 17.87
CA THR A 146 7.71 6.02 18.35
C THR A 146 7.11 6.86 17.23
N MET A 147 7.33 6.51 15.97
CA MET A 147 6.92 7.30 14.81
C MET A 147 5.58 6.82 14.26
N LYS A 148 4.83 7.74 13.66
CA LYS A 148 3.78 7.45 12.69
C LYS A 148 4.40 7.42 11.31
N LYS A 149 4.41 8.53 10.59
CA LYS A 149 5.21 8.68 9.39
C LYS A 149 6.70 8.61 9.74
N ILE A 150 7.48 7.90 8.96
CA ILE A 150 8.91 7.78 9.20
C ILE A 150 9.62 9.12 8.93
N ASP A 151 10.41 9.55 9.90
CA ASP A 151 11.31 10.69 9.82
C ASP A 151 12.72 10.18 9.51
N VAL A 152 13.17 10.37 8.28
CA VAL A 152 14.47 9.90 7.79
C VAL A 152 15.61 10.54 8.59
N ALA A 153 15.51 11.83 8.94
CA ALA A 153 16.54 12.51 9.71
C ALA A 153 16.68 11.92 11.12
N ALA A 154 15.56 11.59 11.76
CA ALA A 154 15.56 10.95 13.07
C ALA A 154 16.11 9.51 13.02
N ILE A 155 15.83 8.76 11.95
CA ILE A 155 16.42 7.44 11.71
C ILE A 155 17.95 7.55 11.56
N GLU A 156 18.43 8.48 10.75
CA GLU A 156 19.87 8.70 10.55
C GLU A 156 20.57 9.17 11.84
N LYS A 157 19.91 9.98 12.65
CA LYS A 157 20.41 10.37 13.97
C LYS A 157 20.53 9.15 14.89
N ALA A 158 19.50 8.32 14.99
CA ALA A 158 19.53 7.11 15.81
C ALA A 158 20.62 6.12 15.35
N ARG A 159 20.87 6.06 14.03
CA ARG A 159 21.93 5.23 13.46
C ARG A 159 23.34 5.69 13.90
N ARG A 160 23.58 6.97 13.96
CA ARG A 160 24.89 7.53 14.40
C ARG A 160 25.14 7.42 15.91
N GLY A 161 24.12 7.45 16.73
CA GLY A 161 24.22 7.40 18.19
C GLY A 161 24.12 8.76 18.84
#